data_73d8d202f5f6ece73362b241f1619564
#
_entry.id   73d8d202f5f6ece73362b241f1619564
#
_cell.length_a   1.000
_cell.length_b   1.000
_cell.length_c   1.000
_cell.angle_alpha   90.00
_cell.angle_beta   90.00
_cell.angle_gamma   90.00
#
_symmetry.space_group_name_H-M   'P 1'
#
loop_
_entity.id
_entity.type
_entity.pdbx_description
1 polymer ?
#
loop_
_entity_poly.entity_id
_entity_poly.type
_entity_poly.pdbx_seq_one_letter_code
_entity_poly.pdbx_strand_id
1 'polypeptide(L)'
;MIVAKQNSSGSTDFKLPPPGSFLARLYRIIDIGTQTTEWMGKKKMQRKIICMFELHGEDNEGNPLAMDDGKPLVVSKRYTLSLDEKATLRKDLEAWRGKEFTQAELDGFNLEVLLGKFCMVAITHSDYNDKKYANIASISQVPAAMKKLGEPTGVNELLIFSMDPFDQAKFDKLSEGLQNLIKKSAEYRNTFEPHSVSVPQETELDDDIPF
;
A
#
# COMPACT_ATOMS: atom_id res chain seq x y z
N MET A 1 -32.08 -36.90 4.70
CA MET A 1 -32.33 -35.87 3.69
C MET A 1 -31.06 -35.07 3.49
N ILE A 2 -30.40 -35.16 2.33
CA ILE A 2 -29.15 -34.42 2.02
C ILE A 2 -29.60 -33.15 1.31
N VAL A 3 -29.39 -31.98 1.96
CA VAL A 3 -29.76 -30.66 1.42
C VAL A 3 -28.47 -30.01 0.92
N ALA A 4 -28.40 -29.83 -0.40
CA ALA A 4 -27.37 -28.97 -0.99
C ALA A 4 -27.76 -27.51 -0.77
N LYS A 5 -26.91 -26.76 -0.04
CA LYS A 5 -27.00 -25.30 0.08
C LYS A 5 -26.05 -24.65 -0.92
N GLN A 6 -26.57 -23.68 -1.67
CA GLN A 6 -25.71 -22.80 -2.44
C GLN A 6 -24.88 -21.98 -1.44
N ASN A 7 -23.57 -22.20 -1.42
CA ASN A 7 -22.68 -21.28 -0.74
C ASN A 7 -22.72 -19.96 -1.52
N SER A 8 -23.56 -19.02 -1.06
CA SER A 8 -23.32 -17.62 -1.41
C SER A 8 -21.96 -17.29 -0.81
N SER A 9 -20.92 -17.32 -1.65
CA SER A 9 -19.69 -16.60 -1.37
C SER A 9 -20.13 -15.17 -1.08
N GLY A 10 -20.14 -14.78 0.20
CA GLY A 10 -20.43 -13.43 0.60
C GLY A 10 -19.44 -12.52 -0.13
N SER A 11 -19.86 -11.96 -1.25
CA SER A 11 -19.29 -10.72 -1.70
C SER A 11 -19.59 -9.76 -0.55
N THR A 12 -18.62 -9.48 0.29
CA THR A 12 -18.64 -8.25 1.08
C THR A 12 -18.85 -7.17 0.03
N ASP A 13 -20.04 -6.61 0.00
CA ASP A 13 -20.41 -5.51 -0.89
C ASP A 13 -19.50 -4.35 -0.50
N PHE A 14 -18.38 -4.25 -1.23
CA PHE A 14 -17.33 -3.30 -0.94
C PHE A 14 -17.83 -1.96 -1.45
N LYS A 15 -18.38 -1.15 -0.54
CA LYS A 15 -18.86 0.19 -0.89
C LYS A 15 -17.66 1.01 -1.40
N LEU A 16 -17.72 1.39 -2.67
CA LEU A 16 -16.66 2.15 -3.30
C LEU A 16 -16.65 3.59 -2.74
N PRO A 17 -15.52 4.11 -2.24
CA PRO A 17 -15.43 5.52 -1.85
C PRO A 17 -15.87 6.44 -2.98
N PRO A 18 -16.76 7.42 -2.74
CA PRO A 18 -17.24 8.32 -3.78
C PRO A 18 -16.13 9.26 -4.29
N PRO A 19 -16.24 9.80 -5.52
CA PRO A 19 -15.33 10.82 -5.99
C PRO A 19 -15.56 12.12 -5.21
N GLY A 20 -14.48 12.85 -4.91
CA GLY A 20 -14.55 14.08 -4.12
C GLY A 20 -13.29 14.33 -3.31
N SER A 21 -13.32 15.36 -2.47
CA SER A 21 -12.23 15.69 -1.56
C SER A 21 -12.67 15.45 -0.11
N PHE A 22 -11.98 14.58 0.59
CA PHE A 22 -12.38 14.13 1.91
C PHE A 22 -11.25 14.23 2.92
N LEU A 23 -11.61 14.43 4.19
CA LEU A 23 -10.69 14.29 5.29
C LEU A 23 -10.35 12.80 5.45
N ALA A 24 -9.06 12.49 5.57
CA ALA A 24 -8.59 11.13 5.66
C ALA A 24 -7.46 11.00 6.69
N ARG A 25 -7.41 9.88 7.40
CA ARG A 25 -6.34 9.55 8.35
C ARG A 25 -5.50 8.40 7.81
N LEU A 26 -4.19 8.58 7.75
CA LEU A 26 -3.26 7.50 7.43
C LEU A 26 -3.22 6.50 8.59
N TYR A 27 -3.75 5.30 8.39
CA TYR A 27 -3.81 4.29 9.45
C TYR A 27 -2.90 3.09 9.20
N ARG A 28 -2.45 2.87 7.95
CA ARG A 28 -1.49 1.81 7.64
C ARG A 28 -0.43 2.25 6.63
N ILE A 29 0.80 1.81 6.89
CA ILE A 29 1.92 1.88 5.95
C ILE A 29 2.46 0.46 5.81
N ILE A 30 2.41 -0.10 4.60
CA ILE A 30 2.80 -1.47 4.33
C ILE A 30 3.95 -1.45 3.32
N ASP A 31 5.14 -1.86 3.78
CA ASP A 31 6.26 -2.11 2.88
C ASP A 31 6.01 -3.44 2.16
N ILE A 32 5.83 -3.37 0.86
CA ILE A 32 5.59 -4.55 0.02
C ILE A 32 6.86 -5.04 -0.66
N GLY A 33 8.01 -4.52 -0.24
CA GLY A 33 9.32 -4.88 -0.77
C GLY A 33 9.53 -4.46 -2.22
N THR A 34 10.60 -4.98 -2.81
CA THR A 34 10.97 -4.71 -4.20
C THR A 34 10.10 -5.50 -5.16
N GLN A 35 9.33 -4.78 -5.95
CA GLN A 35 8.41 -5.30 -6.95
C GLN A 35 8.99 -5.11 -8.35
N THR A 36 8.88 -6.15 -9.17
CA THR A 36 9.21 -6.05 -10.59
C THR A 36 8.00 -5.53 -11.37
N THR A 37 8.18 -4.45 -12.09
CA THR A 37 7.20 -3.92 -13.04
C THR A 37 7.79 -3.99 -14.44
N GLU A 38 6.96 -4.32 -15.42
CA GLU A 38 7.36 -4.33 -16.82
C GLU A 38 6.59 -3.24 -17.59
N TRP A 39 7.32 -2.44 -18.35
CA TRP A 39 6.75 -1.41 -19.20
C TRP A 39 7.50 -1.41 -20.54
N MET A 40 6.78 -1.59 -21.64
CA MET A 40 7.35 -1.66 -23.00
C MET A 40 8.55 -2.65 -23.10
N GLY A 41 8.41 -3.85 -22.50
CA GLY A 41 9.46 -4.87 -22.49
C GLY A 41 10.65 -4.58 -21.55
N LYS A 42 10.67 -3.44 -20.88
CA LYS A 42 11.71 -3.10 -19.89
C LYS A 42 11.25 -3.45 -18.49
N LYS A 43 11.99 -4.33 -17.83
CA LYS A 43 11.77 -4.67 -16.42
C LYS A 43 12.41 -3.62 -15.53
N LYS A 44 11.67 -3.14 -14.54
CA LYS A 44 12.16 -2.22 -13.52
C LYS A 44 11.84 -2.79 -12.14
N MET A 45 12.85 -2.89 -11.30
CA MET A 45 12.72 -3.29 -9.90
C MET A 45 12.65 -2.04 -9.03
N GLN A 46 11.63 -1.93 -8.18
CA GLN A 46 11.44 -0.77 -7.33
C GLN A 46 10.86 -1.21 -5.98
N ARG A 47 11.46 -0.76 -4.88
CA ARG A 47 10.87 -0.91 -3.56
C ARG A 47 9.61 -0.07 -3.48
N LYS A 48 8.51 -0.68 -3.02
CA LYS A 48 7.19 -0.05 -2.99
C LYS A 48 6.54 -0.18 -1.63
N ILE A 49 5.76 0.83 -1.32
CA ILE A 49 4.89 0.86 -0.13
C ILE A 49 3.45 1.09 -0.54
N ILE A 50 2.53 0.70 0.34
CA ILE A 50 1.11 1.05 0.26
C ILE A 50 0.75 1.86 1.49
N CYS A 51 0.25 3.06 1.27
CA CYS A 51 -0.37 3.91 2.29
C CYS A 51 -1.88 3.71 2.23
N MET A 52 -2.51 3.41 3.37
CA MET A 52 -3.96 3.18 3.48
C MET A 52 -4.57 4.25 4.38
N PHE A 53 -5.64 4.84 3.89
CA PHE A 53 -6.34 5.94 4.54
C PHE A 53 -7.77 5.55 4.85
N GLU A 54 -8.23 5.85 6.05
CA GLU A 54 -9.65 5.82 6.41
C GLU A 54 -10.26 7.20 6.17
N LEU A 55 -11.45 7.23 5.60
CA LEU A 55 -12.15 8.46 5.27
C LEU A 55 -13.05 8.90 6.42
N HIS A 56 -13.19 10.21 6.59
CA HIS A 56 -14.02 10.81 7.63
C HIS A 56 -14.94 11.86 7.04
N GLY A 57 -16.14 11.97 7.62
CA GLY A 57 -17.17 12.91 7.20
C GLY A 57 -18.25 12.27 6.34
N GLU A 58 -18.83 13.08 5.48
CA GLU A 58 -19.95 12.72 4.62
C GLU A 58 -19.60 12.98 3.15
N ASP A 59 -20.31 12.31 2.25
CA ASP A 59 -20.25 12.56 0.83
C ASP A 59 -21.06 13.84 0.46
N ASN A 60 -21.11 14.17 -0.83
CA ASN A 60 -21.82 15.37 -1.31
C ASN A 60 -23.35 15.27 -1.14
N GLU A 61 -23.89 14.09 -0.82
CA GLU A 61 -25.31 13.83 -0.59
C GLU A 61 -25.65 13.76 0.90
N GLY A 62 -24.64 13.93 1.78
CA GLY A 62 -24.79 13.85 3.24
C GLY A 62 -24.77 12.40 3.78
N ASN A 63 -24.35 11.43 2.98
CA ASN A 63 -24.19 10.07 3.48
C ASN A 63 -22.83 9.90 4.17
N PRO A 64 -22.77 9.20 5.31
CA PRO A 64 -21.52 8.95 6.00
C PRO A 64 -20.55 8.14 5.12
N LEU A 65 -19.27 8.49 5.16
CA LEU A 65 -18.19 7.76 4.48
C LEU A 65 -17.85 6.48 5.23
N ALA A 66 -18.86 5.64 5.42
CA ALA A 66 -18.78 4.41 6.19
C ALA A 66 -19.46 3.24 5.47
N MET A 67 -19.01 2.04 5.81
CA MET A 67 -19.65 0.78 5.48
C MET A 67 -20.91 0.62 6.32
N ASP A 68 -21.78 -0.35 5.98
CA ASP A 68 -23.02 -0.64 6.70
C ASP A 68 -22.76 -1.10 8.15
N ASP A 69 -21.58 -1.63 8.46
CA ASP A 69 -21.14 -2.00 9.81
C ASP A 69 -20.56 -0.80 10.62
N GLY A 70 -20.63 0.41 10.07
CA GLY A 70 -20.15 1.64 10.67
C GLY A 70 -18.63 1.88 10.56
N LYS A 71 -17.87 0.96 9.97
CA LYS A 71 -16.45 1.19 9.73
C LYS A 71 -16.23 2.20 8.61
N PRO A 72 -15.23 3.09 8.73
CA PRO A 72 -14.96 4.08 7.70
C PRO A 72 -14.59 3.42 6.37
N LEU A 73 -15.02 4.03 5.27
CA LEU A 73 -14.52 3.68 3.95
C LEU A 73 -13.02 3.90 3.91
N VAL A 74 -12.33 3.04 3.16
CA VAL A 74 -10.87 3.11 3.05
C VAL A 74 -10.44 3.27 1.60
N VAL A 75 -9.33 3.99 1.40
CA VAL A 75 -8.68 4.15 0.10
C VAL A 75 -7.19 3.97 0.27
N SER A 76 -6.51 3.48 -0.75
CA SER A 76 -5.07 3.25 -0.68
C SER A 76 -4.34 3.84 -1.87
N LYS A 77 -3.08 4.20 -1.67
CA LYS A 77 -2.18 4.64 -2.73
C LYS A 77 -0.85 3.88 -2.61
N ARG A 78 -0.42 3.35 -3.75
CA ARG A 78 0.88 2.68 -3.86
C ARG A 78 1.92 3.68 -4.33
N TYR A 79 3.07 3.67 -3.67
CA TYR A 79 4.21 4.51 -4.02
C TYR A 79 5.46 3.69 -4.29
N THR A 80 6.33 4.19 -5.14
CA THR A 80 7.74 3.84 -5.07
C THR A 80 8.34 4.52 -3.86
N LEU A 81 9.08 3.78 -3.03
CA LEU A 81 9.73 4.29 -1.83
C LEU A 81 10.98 5.11 -2.26
N SER A 82 10.75 6.34 -2.68
CA SER A 82 11.78 7.28 -3.13
C SER A 82 11.34 8.71 -2.86
N LEU A 83 12.29 9.55 -2.46
CA LEU A 83 12.13 11.00 -2.34
C LEU A 83 12.84 11.77 -3.46
N ASP A 84 13.16 11.11 -4.57
CA ASP A 84 13.68 11.78 -5.76
C ASP A 84 12.72 12.90 -6.21
N GLU A 85 13.25 13.93 -6.84
CA GLU A 85 12.51 15.13 -7.26
C GLU A 85 11.22 14.80 -8.07
N LYS A 86 11.29 13.76 -8.90
CA LYS A 86 10.15 13.32 -9.74
C LYS A 86 9.23 12.32 -9.07
N ALA A 87 9.60 11.83 -7.87
CA ALA A 87 8.82 10.81 -7.18
C ALA A 87 7.47 11.34 -6.70
N THR A 88 6.41 10.56 -6.97
CA THR A 88 5.05 10.90 -6.53
C THR A 88 4.95 10.96 -5.00
N LEU A 89 5.68 10.08 -4.29
CA LEU A 89 5.70 10.09 -2.83
C LEU A 89 6.20 11.44 -2.29
N ARG A 90 7.32 11.96 -2.81
CA ARG A 90 7.84 13.27 -2.41
C ARG A 90 6.82 14.37 -2.62
N LYS A 91 6.23 14.45 -3.81
CA LYS A 91 5.26 15.49 -4.15
C LYS A 91 4.03 15.47 -3.25
N ASP A 92 3.47 14.28 -3.00
CA ASP A 92 2.32 14.13 -2.12
C ASP A 92 2.67 14.47 -0.66
N LEU A 93 3.86 14.10 -0.19
CA LEU A 93 4.31 14.44 1.16
C LEU A 93 4.57 15.94 1.34
N GLU A 94 5.16 16.61 0.37
CA GLU A 94 5.36 18.06 0.38
C GLU A 94 4.02 18.80 0.39
N ALA A 95 3.06 18.36 -0.44
CA ALA A 95 1.71 18.92 -0.47
C ALA A 95 0.94 18.67 0.85
N TRP A 96 1.09 17.48 1.46
CA TRP A 96 0.48 17.17 2.76
C TRP A 96 1.06 18.00 3.89
N ARG A 97 2.39 18.14 3.92
CA ARG A 97 3.11 18.89 4.96
C ARG A 97 2.97 20.40 4.77
N GLY A 98 2.67 20.85 3.54
CA GLY A 98 2.67 22.27 3.15
C GLY A 98 4.05 22.91 3.14
N LYS A 99 5.12 22.10 3.03
CA LYS A 99 6.52 22.54 2.95
C LYS A 99 7.38 21.53 2.20
N GLU A 100 8.41 22.01 1.57
CA GLU A 100 9.44 21.20 0.92
C GLU A 100 10.27 20.41 1.94
N PHE A 101 10.96 19.41 1.44
CA PHE A 101 11.96 18.66 2.23
C PHE A 101 13.26 19.44 2.32
N THR A 102 13.83 19.48 3.51
CA THR A 102 15.23 19.91 3.70
C THR A 102 16.19 18.81 3.22
N GLN A 103 17.46 19.15 2.97
CA GLN A 103 18.45 18.14 2.56
C GLN A 103 18.57 17.01 3.58
N ALA A 104 18.59 17.30 4.86
CA ALA A 104 18.65 16.28 5.92
C ALA A 104 17.44 15.34 5.92
N GLU A 105 16.25 15.86 5.58
CA GLU A 105 15.05 15.02 5.43
C GLU A 105 15.10 14.18 4.14
N LEU A 106 15.71 14.68 3.07
CA LEU A 106 15.90 13.92 1.83
C LEU A 106 16.87 12.77 1.99
N ASP A 107 17.87 12.92 2.86
CA ASP A 107 18.85 11.87 3.19
C ASP A 107 18.22 10.72 4.00
N GLY A 108 17.09 10.98 4.69
CA GLY A 108 16.30 9.95 5.38
C GLY A 108 15.09 10.52 6.10
N PHE A 109 13.90 10.28 5.56
CA PHE A 109 12.64 10.68 6.19
C PHE A 109 11.88 9.47 6.73
N ASN A 110 11.67 9.45 8.05
CA ASN A 110 10.88 8.40 8.68
C ASN A 110 9.38 8.62 8.43
N LEU A 111 8.79 7.75 7.62
CA LEU A 111 7.36 7.78 7.29
C LEU A 111 6.45 7.49 8.49
N GLU A 112 6.96 6.85 9.55
CA GLU A 112 6.17 6.52 10.75
C GLU A 112 5.57 7.76 11.42
N VAL A 113 6.24 8.92 11.31
CA VAL A 113 5.73 10.18 11.88
C VAL A 113 4.39 10.62 11.29
N LEU A 114 4.00 10.07 10.15
CA LEU A 114 2.74 10.36 9.46
C LEU A 114 1.61 9.43 9.88
N LEU A 115 1.93 8.31 10.55
CA LEU A 115 0.90 7.36 10.99
C LEU A 115 -0.03 8.03 11.99
N GLY A 116 -1.33 7.88 11.77
CA GLY A 116 -2.37 8.53 12.57
C GLY A 116 -2.63 10.00 12.22
N LYS A 117 -1.85 10.60 11.31
CA LYS A 117 -2.06 11.99 10.89
C LYS A 117 -3.13 12.13 9.82
N PHE A 118 -3.81 13.28 9.84
CA PHE A 118 -4.87 13.63 8.91
C PHE A 118 -4.34 14.42 7.71
N CYS A 119 -4.98 14.21 6.57
CA CYS A 119 -4.78 14.95 5.33
C CYS A 119 -6.11 15.08 4.58
N MET A 120 -6.13 15.90 3.54
CA MET A 120 -7.18 15.86 2.53
C MET A 120 -6.76 14.92 1.41
N VAL A 121 -7.67 14.05 0.97
CA VAL A 121 -7.47 13.19 -0.20
C VAL A 121 -8.51 13.54 -1.27
N ALA A 122 -8.06 13.76 -2.49
CA ALA A 122 -8.95 13.89 -3.64
C ALA A 122 -9.10 12.52 -4.30
N ILE A 123 -10.32 12.01 -4.37
CA ILE A 123 -10.65 10.70 -4.94
C ILE A 123 -11.25 10.89 -6.33
N THR A 124 -10.76 10.12 -7.28
CA THR A 124 -11.30 9.99 -8.63
C THR A 124 -11.60 8.53 -8.92
N HIS A 125 -12.55 8.30 -9.83
CA HIS A 125 -12.83 6.96 -10.31
C HIS A 125 -12.14 6.69 -11.65
N SER A 126 -11.73 5.46 -11.85
CA SER A 126 -11.31 4.94 -13.15
C SER A 126 -11.96 3.58 -13.39
N ASP A 127 -12.23 3.29 -14.66
CA ASP A 127 -12.77 2.00 -15.07
C ASP A 127 -11.62 1.15 -15.66
N TYR A 128 -11.54 -0.10 -15.23
CA TYR A 128 -10.60 -1.09 -15.75
C TYR A 128 -11.20 -2.49 -15.70
N ASN A 129 -11.24 -3.20 -16.83
CA ASN A 129 -11.85 -4.54 -16.96
C ASN A 129 -13.24 -4.62 -16.33
N ASP A 130 -14.16 -3.72 -16.74
CA ASP A 130 -15.55 -3.62 -16.28
C ASP A 130 -15.72 -3.41 -14.77
N LYS A 131 -14.64 -3.04 -14.08
CA LYS A 131 -14.66 -2.70 -12.64
C LYS A 131 -14.28 -1.23 -12.43
N LYS A 132 -14.99 -0.59 -11.52
CA LYS A 132 -14.71 0.77 -11.09
C LYS A 132 -13.77 0.77 -9.89
N TYR A 133 -12.78 1.65 -9.90
CA TYR A 133 -11.77 1.79 -8.86
C TYR A 133 -11.75 3.22 -8.34
N ALA A 134 -11.68 3.38 -7.03
CA ALA A 134 -11.41 4.66 -6.39
C ALA A 134 -9.90 4.86 -6.26
N ASN A 135 -9.39 5.97 -6.79
CA ASN A 135 -7.97 6.30 -6.79
C ASN A 135 -7.74 7.62 -6.07
N ILE A 136 -6.68 7.72 -5.29
CA ILE A 136 -6.22 8.99 -4.73
C ILE A 136 -5.47 9.75 -5.84
N ALA A 137 -6.11 10.79 -6.36
CA ALA A 137 -5.52 11.66 -7.36
C ALA A 137 -4.47 12.60 -6.73
N SER A 138 -4.78 13.18 -5.56
CA SER A 138 -3.85 14.03 -4.82
C SER A 138 -4.06 13.93 -3.32
N ILE A 139 -3.02 14.30 -2.58
CA ILE A 139 -3.04 14.49 -1.13
C ILE A 139 -2.66 15.94 -0.85
N SER A 140 -3.28 16.54 0.14
CA SER A 140 -2.96 17.91 0.53
C SER A 140 -3.14 18.15 2.03
N GLN A 141 -2.68 19.30 2.48
CA GLN A 141 -2.81 19.72 3.87
C GLN A 141 -4.28 19.95 4.24
N VAL A 142 -4.66 19.59 5.48
CA VAL A 142 -5.98 19.92 6.03
C VAL A 142 -6.11 21.45 6.11
N PRO A 143 -7.17 22.04 5.54
CA PRO A 143 -7.42 23.49 5.62
C PRO A 143 -7.47 23.98 7.07
N ALA A 144 -6.95 25.18 7.31
CA ALA A 144 -6.91 25.77 8.66
C ALA A 144 -8.29 25.88 9.33
N ALA A 145 -9.34 26.10 8.54
CA ALA A 145 -10.71 26.14 9.04
C ALA A 145 -11.15 24.77 9.60
N MET A 146 -10.80 23.68 8.92
CA MET A 146 -11.12 22.32 9.39
C MET A 146 -10.29 21.92 10.61
N LYS A 147 -9.01 22.32 10.68
CA LYS A 147 -8.17 22.10 11.84
C LYS A 147 -8.76 22.70 13.13
N LYS A 148 -9.47 23.84 13.03
CA LYS A 148 -10.14 24.48 14.18
C LYS A 148 -11.33 23.69 14.71
N LEU A 149 -11.94 22.84 13.89
CA LEU A 149 -13.05 21.97 14.31
C LEU A 149 -12.59 20.75 15.12
N GLY A 150 -11.28 20.52 15.19
CA GLY A 150 -10.68 19.33 15.79
C GLY A 150 -10.59 18.15 14.81
N GLU A 151 -9.72 17.21 15.15
CA GLU A 151 -9.56 15.97 14.39
C GLU A 151 -10.57 14.93 14.90
N PRO A 152 -11.27 14.21 14.01
CA PRO A 152 -12.14 13.13 14.43
C PRO A 152 -11.35 11.98 15.06
N THR A 153 -12.03 11.18 15.87
CA THR A 153 -11.42 9.97 16.43
C THR A 153 -11.17 8.96 15.31
N GLY A 154 -9.93 8.46 15.22
CA GLY A 154 -9.60 7.40 14.29
C GLY A 154 -10.23 6.07 14.70
N VAL A 155 -10.65 5.28 13.73
CA VAL A 155 -11.37 4.02 13.93
C VAL A 155 -10.48 2.81 13.73
N ASN A 156 -9.74 2.77 12.62
CA ASN A 156 -8.90 1.62 12.31
C ASN A 156 -7.62 1.59 13.16
N GLU A 157 -7.17 0.38 13.52
CA GLU A 157 -5.89 0.15 14.21
C GLU A 157 -4.73 0.68 13.36
N LEU A 158 -3.83 1.41 14.02
CA LEU A 158 -2.60 1.88 13.40
C LEU A 158 -1.63 0.73 13.19
N LEU A 159 -1.12 0.55 11.98
CA LEU A 159 -0.19 -0.52 11.66
C LEU A 159 0.91 -0.05 10.69
N ILE A 160 2.15 -0.37 11.05
CA ILE A 160 3.28 -0.32 10.14
C ILE A 160 3.84 -1.72 9.99
N PHE A 161 3.93 -2.16 8.75
CA PHE A 161 4.63 -3.38 8.38
C PHE A 161 5.88 -3.04 7.57
N SER A 162 7.03 -3.50 8.03
CA SER A 162 8.32 -3.39 7.36
C SER A 162 8.82 -4.78 6.95
N MET A 163 9.54 -4.83 5.84
CA MET A 163 10.28 -6.03 5.43
C MET A 163 11.56 -6.23 6.23
N ASP A 164 12.08 -5.18 6.89
CA ASP A 164 13.28 -5.21 7.68
C ASP A 164 13.12 -4.32 8.94
N PRO A 165 13.10 -4.94 10.15
CA PRO A 165 12.97 -6.37 10.39
C PRO A 165 11.59 -6.91 10.00
N PHE A 166 11.55 -8.15 9.49
CA PHE A 166 10.30 -8.83 9.16
C PHE A 166 9.56 -9.26 10.43
N ASP A 167 8.30 -8.86 10.56
CA ASP A 167 7.43 -9.18 11.70
C ASP A 167 6.31 -10.12 11.25
N GLN A 168 6.44 -11.40 11.58
CA GLN A 168 5.47 -12.43 11.20
C GLN A 168 4.07 -12.14 11.76
N ALA A 169 3.96 -11.66 12.99
CA ALA A 169 2.67 -11.40 13.62
C ALA A 169 1.93 -10.23 12.93
N LYS A 170 2.66 -9.22 12.46
CA LYS A 170 2.08 -8.15 11.64
C LYS A 170 1.74 -8.62 10.24
N PHE A 171 2.60 -9.46 9.64
CA PHE A 171 2.33 -10.05 8.32
C PHE A 171 1.04 -10.87 8.30
N ASP A 172 0.79 -11.69 9.33
CA ASP A 172 -0.40 -12.52 9.44
C ASP A 172 -1.70 -11.70 9.60
N LYS A 173 -1.61 -10.47 10.09
CA LYS A 173 -2.73 -9.52 10.17
C LYS A 173 -3.09 -8.86 8.84
N LEU A 174 -2.24 -8.98 7.82
CA LEU A 174 -2.49 -8.42 6.50
C LEU A 174 -3.50 -9.28 5.73
N SER A 175 -4.25 -8.64 4.83
CA SER A 175 -5.13 -9.38 3.93
C SER A 175 -4.32 -10.31 3.02
N GLU A 176 -4.94 -11.41 2.59
CA GLU A 176 -4.32 -12.40 1.69
C GLU A 176 -3.73 -11.74 0.43
N GLY A 177 -4.42 -10.76 -0.15
CA GLY A 177 -3.93 -10.01 -1.32
C GLY A 177 -2.62 -9.26 -1.04
N LEU A 178 -2.48 -8.64 0.14
CA LEU A 178 -1.23 -7.98 0.56
C LEU A 178 -0.13 -8.99 0.85
N GLN A 179 -0.43 -10.08 1.55
CA GLN A 179 0.53 -11.15 1.81
C GLN A 179 1.06 -11.74 0.50
N ASN A 180 0.18 -12.04 -0.46
CA ASN A 180 0.57 -12.56 -1.78
C ASN A 180 1.43 -11.56 -2.57
N LEU A 181 1.18 -10.26 -2.41
CA LEU A 181 2.00 -9.23 -3.03
C LEU A 181 3.40 -9.15 -2.38
N ILE A 182 3.48 -9.23 -1.06
CA ILE A 182 4.74 -9.25 -0.30
C ILE A 182 5.56 -10.48 -0.64
N LYS A 183 4.95 -11.66 -0.71
CA LYS A 183 5.61 -12.92 -1.10
C LYS A 183 6.29 -12.86 -2.48
N LYS A 184 5.82 -11.98 -3.39
CA LYS A 184 6.44 -11.77 -4.70
C LYS A 184 7.66 -10.85 -4.66
N SER A 185 7.94 -10.19 -3.54
CA SER A 185 9.10 -9.29 -3.41
C SER A 185 10.42 -10.06 -3.41
N ALA A 186 11.48 -9.37 -3.81
CA ALA A 186 12.83 -9.95 -3.79
C ALA A 186 13.27 -10.25 -2.35
N GLU A 187 12.97 -9.36 -1.41
CA GLU A 187 13.34 -9.50 0.01
C GLU A 187 12.68 -10.73 0.63
N TYR A 188 11.37 -10.93 0.41
CA TYR A 188 10.67 -12.09 0.95
C TYR A 188 11.24 -13.41 0.42
N ARG A 189 11.44 -13.50 -0.90
CA ARG A 189 12.00 -14.69 -1.53
C ARG A 189 13.41 -15.00 -1.04
N ASN A 190 14.25 -14.00 -0.91
CA ASN A 190 15.61 -14.16 -0.41
C ASN A 190 15.65 -14.65 1.05
N THR A 191 14.66 -14.26 1.86
CA THR A 191 14.60 -14.64 3.29
C THR A 191 13.97 -16.01 3.50
N PHE A 192 12.88 -16.33 2.78
CA PHE A 192 12.04 -17.50 3.05
C PHE A 192 12.09 -18.58 1.97
N GLU A 193 12.58 -18.27 0.77
CA GLU A 193 12.76 -19.21 -0.33
C GLU A 193 14.25 -19.23 -0.70
N PRO A 194 15.12 -19.86 0.16
CA PRO A 194 16.53 -19.92 -0.17
C PRO A 194 16.70 -20.63 -1.50
N HIS A 195 17.40 -20.00 -2.43
CA HIS A 195 17.75 -20.61 -3.70
C HIS A 195 18.46 -21.95 -3.42
N SER A 196 17.89 -23.03 -3.93
CA SER A 196 18.68 -24.25 -4.14
C SER A 196 19.81 -23.84 -5.07
N VAL A 197 20.98 -23.63 -4.51
CA VAL A 197 22.21 -23.48 -5.28
C VAL A 197 22.36 -24.80 -5.99
N SER A 198 22.06 -24.86 -7.28
CA SER A 198 22.51 -25.93 -8.13
C SER A 198 24.03 -25.84 -8.11
N VAL A 199 24.64 -26.67 -7.27
CA VAL A 199 26.08 -26.95 -7.34
C VAL A 199 26.32 -27.39 -8.78
N PRO A 200 27.21 -26.73 -9.56
CA PRO A 200 27.60 -27.28 -10.83
C PRO A 200 28.16 -28.67 -10.55
N GLN A 201 27.58 -29.72 -11.14
CA GLN A 201 28.23 -31.02 -11.16
C GLN A 201 29.61 -30.78 -11.80
N GLU A 202 30.64 -30.97 -10.98
CA GLU A 202 31.98 -31.21 -11.51
C GLU A 202 31.87 -32.38 -12.48
N THR A 203 31.96 -32.09 -13.75
CA THR A 203 32.23 -33.10 -14.77
C THR A 203 33.59 -33.65 -14.44
N GLU A 204 33.63 -34.87 -13.91
CA GLU A 204 34.85 -35.65 -13.87
C GLU A 204 35.48 -35.64 -15.24
N LEU A 205 36.65 -35.01 -15.31
CA LEU A 205 37.50 -35.10 -16.47
C LEU A 205 38.02 -36.55 -16.55
N ASP A 206 37.51 -37.28 -17.52
CA ASP A 206 37.98 -38.61 -17.88
C ASP A 206 39.41 -38.44 -18.44
N ASP A 207 40.41 -38.77 -17.61
CA ASP A 207 41.83 -38.81 -17.93
C ASP A 207 42.17 -40.09 -18.62
N ASP A 208 41.66 -40.29 -19.85
CA ASP A 208 42.14 -41.35 -20.74
C ASP A 208 43.03 -40.76 -21.81
N ILE A 209 44.34 -40.69 -21.52
CA ILE A 209 45.39 -40.44 -22.51
C ILE A 209 45.95 -41.82 -22.93
N PRO A 210 45.69 -42.30 -24.15
CA PRO A 210 46.39 -43.45 -24.65
C PRO A 210 47.78 -43.06 -25.20
N PHE A 211 48.80 -43.84 -24.79
CA PHE A 211 50.15 -43.81 -25.34
C PHE A 211 50.19 -44.27 -26.79
#